data_332596aeba2a0f3a3f748e0b3d7b8dbd
#
_entry.id   332596aeba2a0f3a3f748e0b3d7b8dbd
#
_cell.length_a   1.000
_cell.length_b   1.000
_cell.length_c   1.000
_cell.angle_alpha   90.00
_cell.angle_beta   90.00
_cell.angle_gamma   90.00
#
_symmetry.space_group_name_H-M   'P 1'
#
loop_
_entity.id
_entity.type
_entity.pdbx_description
1 polymer ?
#
loop_
_entity_poly.entity_id
_entity_poly.type
_entity_poly.pdbx_seq_one_letter_code
_entity_poly.pdbx_strand_id
1 'polypeptide(L)'
;MLPYTTEEIRARVEPIAKKYALAAVYLFGSYARGDATASSDVDLLVDLSGSPVRGLMFARLYNELEEALGVRIDLVTLVSLEQPSDFRSDKYFRDNVHRERKMIYAVA
;
A
#
# COMPACT_ATOMS: atom_id res chain seq x y z
N MET A 1 14.61 12.21 3.15
CA MET A 1 15.64 11.35 3.72
C MET A 1 15.04 10.01 4.13
N LEU A 2 15.72 8.93 3.79
CA LEU A 2 15.25 7.59 4.11
C LEU A 2 15.84 7.10 5.44
N PRO A 3 15.09 6.27 6.18
CA PRO A 3 13.73 5.84 5.88
C PRO A 3 12.72 6.95 6.15
N TYR A 4 11.59 6.88 5.46
CA TYR A 4 10.52 7.87 5.64
C TYR A 4 9.81 7.68 6.97
N THR A 5 9.24 8.77 7.49
CA THR A 5 8.25 8.67 8.56
C THR A 5 6.89 8.31 7.95
N THR A 6 5.98 7.84 8.78
CA THR A 6 4.61 7.58 8.33
C THR A 6 3.97 8.83 7.73
N GLU A 7 4.22 10.00 8.33
CA GLU A 7 3.67 11.26 7.84
C GLU A 7 4.22 11.62 6.47
N GLU A 8 5.51 11.37 6.24
CA GLU A 8 6.10 11.62 4.93
C GLU A 8 5.49 10.71 3.86
N ILE A 9 5.27 9.45 4.19
CA ILE A 9 4.63 8.51 3.26
C ILE A 9 3.20 8.96 2.97
N ARG A 10 2.45 9.32 4.01
CA ARG A 10 1.08 9.82 3.84
C ARG A 10 1.04 11.03 2.91
N ALA A 11 1.92 11.99 3.11
CA ALA A 11 1.94 13.20 2.32
C ALA A 11 2.21 12.92 0.85
N ARG A 12 3.04 11.92 0.56
CA ARG A 12 3.38 11.56 -0.82
C ARG A 12 2.29 10.71 -1.48
N VAL A 13 1.58 9.90 -0.71
CA VAL A 13 0.55 8.99 -1.22
C VAL A 13 -0.78 9.70 -1.43
N GLU A 14 -1.13 10.63 -0.56
CA GLU A 14 -2.46 11.23 -0.55
C GLU A 14 -2.90 11.82 -1.88
N PRO A 15 -2.09 12.63 -2.57
CA PRO A 15 -2.54 13.19 -3.86
C PRO A 15 -2.87 12.12 -4.89
N ILE A 16 -2.12 11.04 -4.89
CA ILE A 16 -2.32 9.95 -5.82
C ILE A 16 -3.56 9.15 -5.46
N ALA A 17 -3.76 8.90 -4.16
CA ALA A 17 -4.96 8.22 -3.70
C ALA A 17 -6.22 8.99 -4.09
N LYS A 18 -6.19 10.31 -3.98
CA LYS A 18 -7.31 11.16 -4.39
C LYS A 18 -7.51 11.12 -5.89
N LYS A 19 -6.42 11.19 -6.65
CA LYS A 19 -6.48 11.18 -8.11
C LYS A 19 -7.15 9.91 -8.64
N TYR A 20 -6.89 8.78 -8.02
CA TYR A 20 -7.43 7.51 -8.45
C TYR A 20 -8.68 7.10 -7.68
N ALA A 21 -9.19 7.96 -6.83
CA ALA A 21 -10.40 7.72 -6.04
C ALA A 21 -10.33 6.43 -5.22
N LEU A 22 -9.19 6.19 -4.59
CA LEU A 22 -9.03 5.03 -3.73
C LEU A 22 -9.89 5.20 -2.48
N ALA A 23 -10.46 4.09 -2.00
CA ALA A 23 -11.26 4.14 -0.77
C ALA A 23 -10.37 4.29 0.46
N ALA A 24 -9.24 3.60 0.48
CA ALA A 24 -8.30 3.67 1.59
C ALA A 24 -6.93 3.16 1.16
N VAL A 25 -5.91 3.60 1.88
CA VAL A 25 -4.54 3.08 1.72
C VAL A 25 -4.00 2.78 3.11
N TYR A 26 -3.39 1.62 3.24
CA TYR A 26 -2.77 1.19 4.49
C TYR A 26 -1.30 0.90 4.26
N LEU A 27 -0.51 1.17 5.28
CA LEU A 27 0.91 0.82 5.31
C LEU A 27 1.04 -0.49 6.09
N PHE A 28 1.83 -1.43 5.58
CA PHE A 28 2.14 -2.65 6.32
C PHE A 28 3.62 -2.97 6.20
N GLY A 29 4.06 -4.09 6.75
CA GLY A 29 5.45 -4.49 6.66
C GLY A 29 6.36 -3.66 7.55
N SER A 30 7.63 -3.55 7.15
CA SER A 30 8.66 -2.94 8.00
C SER A 30 8.38 -1.49 8.37
N TYR A 31 7.84 -0.71 7.44
CA TYR A 31 7.49 0.68 7.75
C TYR A 31 6.37 0.77 8.77
N ALA A 32 5.41 -0.15 8.72
CA ALA A 32 4.32 -0.15 9.71
C ALA A 32 4.81 -0.62 11.08
N ARG A 33 5.75 -1.57 11.09
CA ARG A 33 6.31 -2.08 12.35
C ARG A 33 7.32 -1.12 13.01
N GLY A 34 7.83 -0.17 12.23
CA GLY A 34 8.83 0.77 12.75
C GLY A 34 10.26 0.28 12.65
N ASP A 35 10.52 -0.77 11.86
CA ASP A 35 11.87 -1.31 11.72
C ASP A 35 12.43 -1.17 10.31
N ALA A 36 11.87 -0.26 9.52
CA ALA A 36 12.36 0.01 8.17
C ALA A 36 13.75 0.63 8.18
N THR A 37 14.51 0.32 7.13
CA THR A 37 15.82 0.91 6.91
C THR A 37 15.80 1.68 5.58
N ALA A 38 16.90 2.34 5.25
CA ALA A 38 17.00 3.10 4.01
C ALA A 38 16.83 2.22 2.77
N SER A 39 17.04 0.91 2.89
CA SER A 39 16.89 -0.02 1.76
C SER A 39 15.57 -0.79 1.79
N SER A 40 14.69 -0.50 2.74
CA SER A 40 13.40 -1.19 2.83
C SER A 40 12.45 -0.75 1.72
N ASP A 41 11.65 -1.69 1.22
CA ASP A 41 10.53 -1.38 0.33
C ASP A 41 9.40 -0.77 1.16
N VAL A 42 8.55 0.01 0.51
CA VAL A 42 7.33 0.50 1.15
C VAL A 42 6.19 -0.44 0.74
N ASP A 43 5.54 -1.05 1.72
CA ASP A 43 4.48 -2.02 1.49
C ASP A 43 3.13 -1.35 1.71
N LEU A 44 2.33 -1.29 0.63
CA LEU A 44 1.04 -0.61 0.65
C LEU A 44 -0.09 -1.56 0.34
N LEU A 45 -1.16 -1.46 1.11
CA LEU A 45 -2.41 -2.18 0.88
C LEU A 45 -3.45 -1.15 0.47
N VAL A 46 -4.08 -1.35 -0.68
CA VAL A 46 -5.06 -0.39 -1.19
C VAL A 46 -6.44 -1.01 -1.28
N ASP A 47 -7.44 -0.22 -0.91
CA ASP A 47 -8.84 -0.59 -1.06
C ASP A 47 -9.37 0.15 -2.29
N LEU A 48 -9.72 -0.60 -3.32
CA LEU A 48 -10.19 -0.04 -4.59
C LEU A 48 -11.71 0.05 -4.67
N SER A 49 -12.42 -0.13 -3.57
CA SER A 49 -13.88 -0.03 -3.54
C SER A 49 -14.33 1.32 -4.07
N GLY A 50 -15.19 1.31 -5.09
CA GLY A 50 -15.67 2.56 -5.68
C GLY A 50 -14.68 3.27 -6.59
N SER A 51 -13.48 2.75 -6.72
CA SER A 51 -12.46 3.33 -7.59
C SER A 51 -12.59 2.78 -9.02
N PRO A 52 -12.30 3.58 -10.04
CA PRO A 52 -12.30 3.07 -11.42
C PRO A 52 -11.05 2.25 -11.76
N VAL A 53 -10.12 2.10 -10.83
CA VAL A 53 -8.83 1.46 -11.11
C VAL A 53 -9.01 -0.02 -11.44
N ARG A 54 -8.57 -0.40 -12.63
CA ARG A 54 -8.51 -1.79 -13.08
C ARG A 54 -7.61 -1.86 -14.31
N GLY A 55 -7.07 -3.06 -14.57
CA GLY A 55 -6.25 -3.28 -15.76
C GLY A 55 -5.04 -2.35 -15.80
N LEU A 56 -4.86 -1.67 -16.92
CA LEU A 56 -3.72 -0.78 -17.11
C LEU A 56 -3.70 0.39 -16.14
N MET A 57 -4.85 0.80 -15.64
CA MET A 57 -4.88 1.86 -14.62
C MET A 57 -4.15 1.43 -13.35
N PHE A 58 -4.20 0.16 -13.02
CA PHE A 58 -3.48 -0.34 -11.85
C PHE A 58 -1.96 -0.16 -12.03
N ALA A 59 -1.47 -0.43 -13.24
CA ALA A 59 -0.05 -0.22 -13.54
C ALA A 59 0.34 1.26 -13.42
N ARG A 60 -0.55 2.16 -13.85
CA ARG A 60 -0.30 3.60 -13.70
C ARG A 60 -0.28 4.01 -12.24
N LEU A 61 -1.22 3.49 -11.45
CA LEU A 61 -1.25 3.75 -10.02
C LEU A 61 0.06 3.30 -9.37
N TYR A 62 0.49 2.09 -9.69
CA TYR A 62 1.74 1.53 -9.17
C TYR A 62 2.92 2.46 -9.50
N ASN A 63 3.03 2.84 -10.77
CA ASN A 63 4.16 3.66 -11.22
C ASN A 63 4.15 5.04 -10.56
N GLU A 64 2.99 5.65 -10.41
CA GLU A 64 2.91 6.97 -9.78
C GLU A 64 3.25 6.90 -8.30
N LEU A 65 2.81 5.85 -7.61
CA LEU A 65 3.16 5.68 -6.21
C LEU A 65 4.66 5.45 -6.04
N GLU A 66 5.23 4.61 -6.87
CA GLU A 66 6.66 4.35 -6.82
C GLU A 66 7.47 5.62 -7.09
N GLU A 67 7.05 6.39 -8.10
CA GLU A 67 7.72 7.64 -8.43
C GLU A 67 7.60 8.66 -7.29
N ALA A 68 6.42 8.77 -6.70
CA ALA A 68 6.20 9.72 -5.61
C ALA A 68 7.02 9.38 -4.39
N LEU A 69 7.22 8.11 -4.12
CA LEU A 69 7.99 7.67 -2.95
C LEU A 69 9.48 7.56 -3.24
N GLY A 70 9.85 7.40 -4.51
CA GLY A 70 11.26 7.31 -4.90
C GLY A 70 11.97 6.07 -4.40
N VAL A 71 11.22 5.05 -3.97
CA VAL A 71 11.74 3.76 -3.53
C VAL A 71 10.83 2.67 -4.07
N ARG A 72 11.32 1.45 -4.02
CA ARG A 72 10.51 0.30 -4.46
C ARG A 72 9.31 0.14 -3.54
N ILE A 73 8.20 -0.24 -4.13
CA ILE A 73 6.99 -0.50 -3.36
C ILE A 73 6.47 -1.90 -3.65
N ASP A 74 5.73 -2.43 -2.69
CA ASP A 74 4.97 -3.65 -2.85
C ASP A 74 3.51 -3.22 -2.70
N LEU A 75 2.72 -3.38 -3.76
CA LEU A 75 1.35 -2.89 -3.80
C LEU A 75 0.39 -4.07 -3.83
N VAL A 76 -0.41 -4.20 -2.79
CA VAL A 76 -1.36 -5.29 -2.63
C VAL A 76 -2.76 -4.70 -2.55
N THR A 77 -3.72 -5.30 -3.24
CA THR A 77 -5.12 -4.87 -3.12
C THR A 77 -5.80 -5.64 -2.01
N LEU A 78 -6.78 -5.00 -1.37
CA LEU A 78 -7.54 -5.66 -0.32
C LEU A 78 -8.26 -6.90 -0.84
N VAL A 79 -8.82 -6.83 -2.05
CA VAL A 79 -9.49 -7.97 -2.67
C VAL A 79 -8.51 -9.13 -2.87
N SER A 80 -7.32 -8.83 -3.39
CA SER A 80 -6.29 -9.85 -3.60
C SER A 80 -5.85 -10.49 -2.29
N LEU A 81 -5.72 -9.69 -1.25
CA LEU A 81 -5.30 -10.19 0.06
C LEU A 81 -6.32 -11.19 0.63
N GLU A 82 -7.60 -10.94 0.39
CA GLU A 82 -8.66 -11.78 0.94
C GLU A 82 -8.94 -13.04 0.12
N GLN A 83 -8.40 -13.13 -1.10
CA GLN A 83 -8.63 -14.30 -1.94
C GLN A 83 -7.74 -15.46 -1.53
N PRO A 84 -8.26 -16.69 -1.56
CA PRO A 84 -7.44 -17.88 -1.30
C PRO A 84 -6.38 -18.02 -2.38
N SER A 85 -5.22 -18.55 -2.01
CA SER A 85 -4.15 -18.83 -2.95
C SER A 85 -3.50 -20.15 -2.57
N ASP A 86 -3.03 -20.86 -3.60
CA ASP A 86 -2.36 -22.14 -3.40
C ASP A 86 -0.85 -22.00 -3.28
N PHE A 87 -0.32 -20.81 -3.43
CA PHE A 87 1.13 -20.63 -3.58
C PHE A 87 1.87 -20.43 -2.27
N ARG A 88 1.18 -20.07 -1.22
CA ARG A 88 1.85 -19.82 0.06
C ARG A 88 0.80 -19.81 1.15
N SER A 89 1.27 -19.70 2.35
CA SER A 89 0.45 -19.66 3.52
C SER A 89 -0.26 -18.34 3.64
N ASP A 90 -1.17 -18.08 2.74
CA ASP A 90 -1.79 -16.77 2.65
C ASP A 90 -2.55 -16.37 3.88
N LYS A 91 -3.06 -17.36 4.62
CA LYS A 91 -3.71 -17.05 5.88
C LYS A 91 -2.74 -16.38 6.85
N TYR A 92 -1.53 -16.89 6.94
CA TYR A 92 -0.53 -16.32 7.84
C TYR A 92 -0.13 -14.90 7.39
N PHE A 93 0.14 -14.74 6.11
CA PHE A 93 0.47 -13.42 5.56
C PHE A 93 -0.68 -12.45 5.76
N ARG A 94 -1.90 -12.87 5.43
CA ARG A 94 -3.09 -12.05 5.57
C ARG A 94 -3.31 -11.61 7.01
N ASP A 95 -3.18 -12.54 7.95
CA ASP A 95 -3.35 -12.22 9.36
C ASP A 95 -2.30 -11.22 9.84
N ASN A 96 -1.06 -11.37 9.37
CA ASN A 96 -0.01 -10.44 9.73
C ASN A 96 -0.27 -9.05 9.16
N VAL A 97 -0.71 -8.96 7.91
CA VAL A 97 -1.03 -7.67 7.31
C VAL A 97 -2.14 -6.98 8.08
N HIS A 98 -3.21 -7.71 8.41
CA HIS A 98 -4.34 -7.13 9.15
C HIS A 98 -3.93 -6.66 10.54
N ARG A 99 -3.03 -7.37 11.18
CA ARG A 99 -2.57 -7.02 12.51
C ARG A 99 -1.64 -5.82 12.50
N GLU A 100 -0.79 -5.71 11.48
CA GLU A 100 0.26 -4.70 11.41
C GLU A 100 -0.13 -3.43 10.70
N ARG A 101 -1.15 -3.48 9.86
CA ARG A 101 -1.46 -2.37 8.96
C ARG A 101 -1.84 -1.10 9.71
N LYS A 102 -1.43 0.03 9.12
CA LYS A 102 -1.80 1.36 9.61
C LYS A 102 -2.47 2.12 8.49
N MET A 103 -3.65 2.65 8.73
CA MET A 103 -4.33 3.45 7.73
C MET A 103 -3.61 4.78 7.56
N ILE A 104 -3.22 5.08 6.32
CA ILE A 104 -2.58 6.37 6.01
C ILE A 104 -3.46 7.26 5.15
N TYR A 105 -4.54 6.71 4.58
CA TYR A 105 -5.49 7.49 3.79
C TYR A 105 -6.83 6.78 3.80
N ALA A 106 -7.90 7.55 3.91
CA ALA A 106 -9.25 7.05 3.72
C ALA A 106 -10.10 8.18 3.16
N VAL A 107 -10.99 7.83 2.23
CA VAL A 107 -11.93 8.80 1.69
C VAL A 107 -12.94 9.15 2.78
N ALA A 108 -13.28 10.43 2.87
CA ALA A 108 -14.19 10.92 3.89
C ALA A 108 -15.63 10.50 3.61
#